data_7cc1974e136560e814172dc40913e803
#
_entry.id   7cc1974e136560e814172dc40913e803
#
_cell.length_a   1.000
_cell.length_b   1.000
_cell.length_c   1.000
_cell.angle_alpha   90.00
_cell.angle_beta   90.00
_cell.angle_gamma   90.00
#
_symmetry.space_group_name_H-M   'P 1'
#
loop_
_entity.id
_entity.type
_entity.pdbx_description
1 polymer ?
#
loop_
_entity_poly.entity_id
_entity_poly.type
_entity_poly.pdbx_seq_one_letter_code
_entity_poly.pdbx_strand_id
1 'polypeptide(L)'
;MNLHLGRIDDVDEVYINGKLVGFSGSFPPAYETAYNVWRSYPVPKSFLNYDGDNVIAVRVFDSQQEGGITQGDLGLYTYSFSVQKEIDLEGEWKFITGDNLTWNKIDFNDKDWGNMIVPGNWNSKNLRNYDGYAWYRKAVFIPSKLKNKKLILLLGKIDDLDQTFLNGKQIGNTGDFDFLPEDYQQNGKYLEIRGYYIPQNLIRYDAENIIAVRVYDGYNIGGIYEGPVGIISQDSYTKYWNRVKRGKDIFEKLFGD
;
A
#
# COMPACT_ATOMS: atom_id res chain seq x y z
N MET A 1 -1.31 9.73 -6.55
CA MET A 1 -2.45 10.68 -6.57
C MET A 1 -3.38 10.30 -5.45
N ASN A 2 -4.02 11.27 -4.79
CA ASN A 2 -5.03 10.95 -3.77
C ASN A 2 -6.34 11.63 -4.12
N LEU A 3 -7.43 10.87 -4.00
CA LEU A 3 -8.77 11.42 -4.07
C LEU A 3 -9.19 11.87 -2.67
N HIS A 4 -9.40 13.16 -2.51
CA HIS A 4 -9.95 13.73 -1.29
C HIS A 4 -11.45 13.91 -1.47
N LEU A 5 -12.21 13.46 -0.48
CA LEU A 5 -13.67 13.57 -0.44
C LEU A 5 -14.17 14.24 0.85
N GLY A 6 -13.27 14.90 1.59
CA GLY A 6 -13.64 15.57 2.81
C GLY A 6 -14.14 14.62 3.90
N ARG A 7 -15.22 14.98 4.58
CA ARG A 7 -15.93 14.12 5.54
C ARG A 7 -17.21 13.60 4.90
N ILE A 8 -17.48 12.33 5.15
CA ILE A 8 -18.70 11.66 4.71
C ILE A 8 -19.41 11.08 5.93
N ASP A 9 -20.66 11.37 6.06
CA ASP A 9 -21.51 10.85 7.13
C ASP A 9 -22.38 9.72 6.55
N ASP A 10 -22.30 8.48 7.02
CA ASP A 10 -21.43 7.89 8.07
C ASP A 10 -20.25 7.10 7.50
N VAL A 11 -20.53 6.19 6.56
CA VAL A 11 -19.59 5.23 5.97
C VAL A 11 -19.63 5.29 4.46
N ASP A 12 -18.51 4.98 3.84
CA ASP A 12 -18.40 5.04 2.38
C ASP A 12 -17.54 3.93 1.78
N GLU A 13 -17.81 3.65 0.52
CA GLU A 13 -16.95 2.94 -0.42
C GLU A 13 -16.78 3.80 -1.66
N VAL A 14 -15.55 3.95 -2.11
CA VAL A 14 -15.19 4.82 -3.23
C VAL A 14 -14.58 4.03 -4.37
N TYR A 15 -15.11 4.25 -5.56
CA TYR A 15 -14.69 3.58 -6.78
C TYR A 15 -14.24 4.59 -7.84
N ILE A 16 -13.20 4.24 -8.59
CA ILE A 16 -12.81 4.94 -9.82
C ILE A 16 -12.86 3.94 -10.97
N ASN A 17 -13.65 4.28 -12.01
CA ASN A 17 -13.85 3.43 -13.19
C ASN A 17 -14.23 1.97 -12.81
N GLY A 18 -15.11 1.83 -11.79
CA GLY A 18 -15.57 0.54 -11.28
C GLY A 18 -14.59 -0.21 -10.37
N LYS A 19 -13.42 0.33 -10.09
CA LYS A 19 -12.41 -0.26 -9.19
C LYS A 19 -12.43 0.42 -7.84
N LEU A 20 -12.53 -0.36 -6.76
CA LEU A 20 -12.50 0.15 -5.38
C LEU A 20 -11.15 0.80 -5.10
N VAL A 21 -11.15 2.04 -4.63
CA VAL A 21 -9.94 2.78 -4.23
C VAL A 21 -9.84 3.00 -2.73
N GLY A 22 -10.94 2.91 -2.01
CA GLY A 22 -10.94 3.05 -0.56
C GLY A 22 -12.34 3.02 0.04
N PHE A 23 -12.38 2.98 1.38
CA PHE A 23 -13.62 3.02 2.16
C PHE A 23 -13.29 3.52 3.57
N SER A 24 -14.30 3.98 4.28
CA SER A 24 -14.21 4.32 5.69
C SER A 24 -15.49 3.89 6.41
N GLY A 25 -15.31 3.37 7.62
CA GLY A 25 -16.41 2.78 8.37
C GLY A 25 -16.84 1.39 7.84
N SER A 26 -17.92 0.82 8.34
CA SER A 26 -18.51 -0.45 7.89
C SER A 26 -19.99 -0.33 7.62
N PHE A 27 -20.41 -0.96 6.52
CA PHE A 27 -21.83 -1.11 6.20
C PHE A 27 -22.50 -2.17 7.11
N PRO A 28 -23.84 -2.09 7.32
CA PRO A 28 -24.56 -3.16 7.98
C PRO A 28 -24.34 -4.53 7.30
N PRO A 29 -24.38 -5.66 8.06
CA PRO A 29 -24.83 -5.75 9.45
C PRO A 29 -23.78 -5.39 10.51
N ALA A 30 -22.49 -5.30 10.16
CA ALA A 30 -21.42 -4.95 11.09
C ALA A 30 -21.10 -3.43 11.02
N TYR A 31 -22.12 -2.62 11.21
CA TYR A 31 -22.02 -1.17 11.07
C TYR A 31 -21.05 -0.56 12.08
N GLU A 32 -20.16 0.30 11.56
CA GLU A 32 -19.24 1.12 12.33
C GLU A 32 -19.07 2.47 11.67
N THR A 33 -19.44 3.52 12.37
CA THR A 33 -19.41 4.89 11.81
C THR A 33 -18.00 5.43 11.61
N ALA A 34 -17.83 6.27 10.60
CA ALA A 34 -16.62 7.02 10.32
C ALA A 34 -16.90 8.51 10.05
N TYR A 35 -18.02 9.04 10.55
CA TYR A 35 -18.53 10.38 10.25
C TYR A 35 -17.51 11.51 10.44
N ASN A 36 -16.57 11.38 11.36
CA ASN A 36 -15.54 12.40 11.65
C ASN A 36 -14.19 12.16 10.97
N VAL A 37 -14.07 11.11 10.15
CA VAL A 37 -12.83 10.76 9.46
C VAL A 37 -12.70 11.55 8.15
N TRP A 38 -11.53 12.13 7.90
CA TRP A 38 -11.20 12.74 6.61
C TRP A 38 -10.89 11.67 5.57
N ARG A 39 -11.56 11.73 4.42
CA ARG A 39 -11.36 10.79 3.31
C ARG A 39 -10.24 11.26 2.41
N SER A 40 -9.20 10.43 2.32
CA SER A 40 -8.09 10.62 1.40
C SER A 40 -7.65 9.24 0.90
N TYR A 41 -8.06 8.89 -0.30
CA TYR A 41 -7.85 7.57 -0.87
C TYR A 41 -6.77 7.59 -1.94
N PRO A 42 -5.75 6.71 -1.86
CA PRO A 42 -4.74 6.60 -2.90
C PRO A 42 -5.36 6.05 -4.19
N VAL A 43 -5.11 6.74 -5.30
CA VAL A 43 -5.59 6.35 -6.62
C VAL A 43 -4.42 5.87 -7.47
N PRO A 44 -4.37 4.56 -7.76
CA PRO A 44 -3.38 4.01 -8.68
C PRO A 44 -3.52 4.64 -10.07
N LYS A 45 -2.40 5.00 -10.70
CA LYS A 45 -2.41 5.58 -12.04
C LYS A 45 -3.05 4.66 -13.08
N SER A 46 -2.92 3.35 -12.89
CA SER A 46 -3.53 2.33 -13.75
C SER A 46 -5.05 2.28 -13.70
N PHE A 47 -5.70 2.99 -12.76
CA PHE A 47 -7.15 3.08 -12.68
C PHE A 47 -7.72 4.26 -13.47
N LEU A 48 -6.85 5.18 -13.90
CA LEU A 48 -7.25 6.40 -14.60
C LEU A 48 -7.19 6.22 -16.10
N ASN A 49 -8.22 6.74 -16.78
CA ASN A 49 -8.21 6.98 -18.21
C ASN A 49 -7.67 8.39 -18.46
N TYR A 50 -6.52 8.48 -19.14
CA TYR A 50 -5.88 9.77 -19.44
C TYR A 50 -6.38 10.40 -20.72
N ASP A 51 -7.03 9.63 -21.59
CA ASP A 51 -7.51 10.06 -22.91
C ASP A 51 -9.04 10.27 -22.94
N GLY A 52 -9.71 10.20 -21.79
CA GLY A 52 -11.15 10.35 -21.70
C GLY A 52 -11.64 10.52 -20.26
N ASP A 53 -12.96 10.41 -20.09
CA ASP A 53 -13.63 10.62 -18.81
C ASP A 53 -13.25 9.54 -17.77
N ASN A 54 -13.23 9.97 -16.52
CA ASN A 54 -13.11 9.10 -15.37
C ASN A 54 -14.36 9.24 -14.51
N VAL A 55 -14.94 8.11 -14.12
CA VAL A 55 -16.12 8.07 -13.27
C VAL A 55 -15.70 7.79 -11.84
N ILE A 56 -16.07 8.69 -10.94
CA ILE A 56 -15.96 8.50 -9.49
C ILE A 56 -17.34 8.13 -8.97
N ALA A 57 -17.47 6.96 -8.35
CA ALA A 57 -18.69 6.54 -7.68
C ALA A 57 -18.41 6.40 -6.18
N VAL A 58 -19.27 7.00 -5.37
CA VAL A 58 -19.21 6.96 -3.92
C VAL A 58 -20.51 6.33 -3.43
N ARG A 59 -20.40 5.17 -2.79
CA ARG A 59 -21.48 4.52 -2.08
C ARG A 59 -21.44 5.00 -0.63
N VAL A 60 -22.53 5.57 -0.15
CA VAL A 60 -22.65 6.09 1.20
C VAL A 60 -23.79 5.38 1.91
N PHE A 61 -23.63 5.09 3.20
CA PHE A 61 -24.69 4.70 4.10
C PHE A 61 -24.64 5.62 5.32
N ASP A 62 -25.76 6.17 5.64
CA ASP A 62 -26.03 6.98 6.83
C ASP A 62 -27.08 6.28 7.68
N SER A 63 -26.89 6.29 9.01
CA SER A 63 -27.79 5.65 9.98
C SER A 63 -28.66 6.66 10.71
N GLN A 64 -28.21 7.90 10.84
CA GLN A 64 -28.89 8.93 11.65
C GLN A 64 -28.49 10.34 11.25
N GLN A 65 -29.45 11.26 11.26
CA GLN A 65 -29.30 12.70 11.02
C GLN A 65 -29.03 13.06 9.55
N GLU A 66 -27.97 13.84 9.29
CA GLU A 66 -27.66 14.40 7.96
C GLU A 66 -26.55 13.56 7.27
N GLY A 67 -26.94 12.71 6.33
CA GLY A 67 -25.98 11.90 5.57
C GLY A 67 -25.32 12.63 4.41
N GLY A 68 -24.31 12.02 3.83
CA GLY A 68 -23.65 12.46 2.61
C GLY A 68 -22.27 13.05 2.78
N ILE A 69 -21.76 13.72 1.74
CA ILE A 69 -20.47 14.40 1.77
C ILE A 69 -20.70 15.78 2.41
N THR A 70 -20.27 15.94 3.66
CA THR A 70 -20.72 17.05 4.50
C THR A 70 -19.71 18.20 4.60
N GLN A 71 -18.41 17.94 4.43
CA GLN A 71 -17.39 18.96 4.65
C GLN A 71 -16.09 18.64 3.91
N GLY A 72 -15.40 19.68 3.45
CA GLY A 72 -14.03 19.66 2.93
C GLY A 72 -13.94 19.83 1.43
N ASP A 73 -12.68 19.91 0.95
CA ASP A 73 -12.39 20.06 -0.48
C ASP A 73 -12.48 18.71 -1.20
N LEU A 74 -13.10 18.70 -2.36
CA LEU A 74 -13.24 17.55 -3.23
C LEU A 74 -12.27 17.66 -4.40
N GLY A 75 -11.51 16.60 -4.68
CA GLY A 75 -10.63 16.60 -5.84
C GLY A 75 -9.57 15.53 -5.85
N LEU A 76 -8.91 15.40 -6.99
CA LEU A 76 -7.71 14.58 -7.17
C LEU A 76 -6.47 15.45 -6.94
N TYR A 77 -5.70 15.09 -5.94
CA TYR A 77 -4.51 15.81 -5.54
C TYR A 77 -3.25 15.02 -5.84
N THR A 78 -2.26 15.69 -6.42
CA THR A 78 -0.91 15.16 -6.55
C THR A 78 -0.01 15.84 -5.54
N TYR A 79 0.65 15.07 -4.71
CA TYR A 79 1.68 15.66 -3.86
C TYR A 79 2.91 16.01 -4.69
N SER A 80 3.44 17.22 -4.51
CA SER A 80 4.65 17.71 -5.18
C SER A 80 5.92 16.90 -4.87
N PHE A 81 5.81 15.92 -3.98
CA PHE A 81 6.89 15.04 -3.52
C PHE A 81 6.75 13.59 -4.02
N SER A 82 6.24 13.37 -5.21
CA SER A 82 6.21 12.03 -5.78
C SER A 82 7.64 11.52 -6.03
N VAL A 83 7.93 10.30 -5.56
CA VAL A 83 9.17 9.62 -5.91
C VAL A 83 9.12 9.21 -7.38
N GLN A 84 10.22 9.47 -8.13
CA GLN A 84 10.32 9.00 -9.50
C GLN A 84 10.52 7.49 -9.50
N LYS A 85 9.51 6.74 -9.93
CA LYS A 85 9.54 5.29 -10.05
C LYS A 85 10.04 4.90 -11.44
N GLU A 86 10.91 3.89 -11.52
CA GLU A 86 11.28 3.22 -12.77
C GLU A 86 10.16 2.28 -13.22
N ILE A 87 9.51 1.63 -12.24
CA ILE A 87 8.33 0.78 -12.42
C ILE A 87 7.35 1.09 -11.30
N ASP A 88 6.14 1.45 -11.65
CA ASP A 88 5.05 1.64 -10.68
C ASP A 88 4.44 0.28 -10.34
N LEU A 89 4.31 -0.02 -9.05
CA LEU A 89 3.74 -1.25 -8.55
C LEU A 89 2.44 -1.02 -7.76
N GLU A 90 1.98 0.22 -7.68
CA GLU A 90 0.68 0.52 -7.08
C GLU A 90 -0.46 -0.11 -7.91
N GLY A 91 -1.50 -0.53 -7.24
CA GLY A 91 -2.67 -1.16 -7.85
C GLY A 91 -2.93 -2.58 -7.36
N GLU A 92 -3.49 -3.44 -8.18
CA GLU A 92 -3.88 -4.78 -7.80
C GLU A 92 -2.69 -5.72 -7.62
N TRP A 93 -2.65 -6.42 -6.50
CA TRP A 93 -1.74 -7.52 -6.16
C TRP A 93 -2.54 -8.77 -5.85
N LYS A 94 -2.01 -9.95 -6.14
CA LYS A 94 -2.53 -11.20 -5.61
C LYS A 94 -2.38 -11.21 -4.10
N PHE A 95 -3.40 -11.73 -3.39
CA PHE A 95 -3.49 -11.68 -1.93
C PHE A 95 -4.18 -12.90 -1.36
N ILE A 96 -3.63 -13.41 -0.25
CA ILE A 96 -4.24 -14.47 0.56
C ILE A 96 -3.84 -14.32 2.03
N THR A 97 -4.76 -14.64 2.94
CA THR A 97 -4.48 -14.79 4.38
C THR A 97 -3.87 -16.14 4.71
N GLY A 98 -3.19 -16.23 5.85
CA GLY A 98 -2.46 -17.42 6.28
C GLY A 98 -0.99 -17.39 5.91
N ASP A 99 -0.29 -18.48 6.19
CA ASP A 99 1.17 -18.54 6.06
C ASP A 99 1.66 -19.84 5.44
N ASN A 100 2.45 -19.70 4.39
CA ASN A 100 3.20 -20.80 3.78
C ASN A 100 4.42 -20.26 3.03
N LEU A 101 5.60 -20.59 3.49
CA LEU A 101 6.84 -20.11 2.88
C LEU A 101 7.05 -20.58 1.43
N THR A 102 6.32 -21.59 0.95
CA THR A 102 6.41 -21.98 -0.47
C THR A 102 5.75 -20.96 -1.40
N TRP A 103 4.97 -20.04 -0.87
CA TRP A 103 4.30 -18.99 -1.62
C TRP A 103 5.24 -17.91 -2.17
N ASN A 104 6.50 -17.88 -1.71
CA ASN A 104 7.54 -17.02 -2.28
C ASN A 104 8.08 -17.52 -3.63
N LYS A 105 7.87 -18.81 -3.98
CA LYS A 105 8.47 -19.43 -5.16
C LYS A 105 7.97 -18.82 -6.46
N ILE A 106 8.87 -18.69 -7.44
CA ILE A 106 8.56 -18.09 -8.74
C ILE A 106 7.50 -18.87 -9.51
N ASP A 107 7.51 -20.18 -9.39
CA ASP A 107 6.63 -21.14 -10.09
C ASP A 107 5.36 -21.47 -9.31
N PHE A 108 5.15 -20.84 -8.16
CA PHE A 108 3.93 -21.05 -7.39
C PHE A 108 2.70 -20.53 -8.15
N ASN A 109 1.66 -21.35 -8.22
CA ASN A 109 0.42 -20.99 -8.89
C ASN A 109 -0.51 -20.24 -7.93
N ASP A 110 -0.68 -18.94 -8.16
CA ASP A 110 -1.51 -18.04 -7.36
C ASP A 110 -2.85 -17.66 -8.02
N LYS A 111 -3.31 -18.47 -8.99
CA LYS A 111 -4.54 -18.17 -9.78
C LYS A 111 -5.78 -18.04 -8.89
N ASP A 112 -5.85 -18.87 -7.85
CA ASP A 112 -7.00 -18.93 -6.94
C ASP A 112 -6.93 -17.89 -5.82
N TRP A 113 -5.87 -17.10 -5.78
CA TRP A 113 -5.76 -16.02 -4.81
C TRP A 113 -6.68 -14.85 -5.16
N GLY A 114 -7.20 -14.20 -4.15
CA GLY A 114 -7.89 -12.92 -4.31
C GLY A 114 -6.96 -11.81 -4.77
N ASN A 115 -7.51 -10.61 -4.91
CA ASN A 115 -6.73 -9.40 -5.21
C ASN A 115 -6.86 -8.39 -4.07
N MET A 116 -5.81 -7.63 -3.80
CA MET A 116 -5.76 -6.51 -2.87
C MET A 116 -5.20 -5.28 -3.59
N ILE A 117 -5.78 -4.12 -3.33
CA ILE A 117 -5.21 -2.86 -3.81
C ILE A 117 -4.05 -2.47 -2.91
N VAL A 118 -2.93 -2.12 -3.52
CA VAL A 118 -1.71 -1.66 -2.85
C VAL A 118 -1.35 -0.26 -3.38
N PRO A 119 -1.12 0.75 -2.52
CA PRO A 119 -1.30 0.69 -1.07
C PRO A 119 -2.76 0.57 -0.65
N GLY A 120 -2.99 -0.14 0.45
CA GLY A 120 -4.31 -0.33 1.03
C GLY A 120 -4.24 -1.26 2.24
N ASN A 121 -5.21 -1.15 3.13
CA ASN A 121 -5.30 -1.98 4.32
C ASN A 121 -6.24 -3.17 4.13
N TRP A 122 -6.15 -4.15 5.04
CA TRP A 122 -6.94 -5.39 4.98
C TRP A 122 -8.44 -5.20 5.18
N ASN A 123 -8.84 -4.10 5.79
CA ASN A 123 -10.25 -3.80 6.00
C ASN A 123 -11.05 -3.76 4.69
N SER A 124 -10.38 -3.42 3.56
CA SER A 124 -10.99 -3.42 2.22
C SER A 124 -11.51 -4.80 1.75
N LYS A 125 -11.17 -5.87 2.48
CA LYS A 125 -11.56 -7.26 2.16
C LYS A 125 -12.46 -7.89 3.24
N ASN A 126 -13.10 -7.09 4.08
CA ASN A 126 -13.84 -7.57 5.26
C ASN A 126 -12.94 -8.37 6.23
N LEU A 127 -11.64 -8.13 6.20
CA LEU A 127 -10.65 -8.74 7.11
C LEU A 127 -10.45 -7.86 8.34
N ARG A 128 -11.51 -7.16 8.77
CA ARG A 128 -11.50 -6.44 10.03
C ARG A 128 -11.31 -7.42 11.17
N ASN A 129 -10.46 -7.07 12.08
CA ASN A 129 -10.09 -7.93 13.20
C ASN A 129 -9.39 -9.24 12.77
N TYR A 130 -8.79 -9.27 11.57
CA TYR A 130 -7.90 -10.34 11.21
C TYR A 130 -6.49 -9.97 11.65
N ASP A 131 -6.01 -10.65 12.66
CA ASP A 131 -4.62 -10.62 13.11
C ASP A 131 -3.93 -11.89 12.62
N GLY A 132 -2.70 -11.76 12.13
CA GLY A 132 -1.95 -12.91 11.63
C GLY A 132 -1.19 -12.65 10.35
N TYR A 133 -0.96 -13.71 9.60
CA TYR A 133 -0.18 -13.65 8.37
C TYR A 133 -1.04 -13.42 7.14
N ALA A 134 -0.49 -12.63 6.21
CA ALA A 134 -0.99 -12.60 4.84
C ALA A 134 0.16 -12.47 3.84
N TRP A 135 -0.10 -12.87 2.61
CA TRP A 135 0.85 -12.83 1.53
C TRP A 135 0.32 -12.02 0.36
N TYR A 136 1.23 -11.24 -0.19
CA TYR A 136 1.04 -10.50 -1.43
C TYR A 136 1.97 -11.04 -2.50
N ARG A 137 1.50 -11.09 -3.76
CA ARG A 137 2.33 -11.45 -4.91
C ARG A 137 2.05 -10.50 -6.07
N LYS A 138 3.12 -10.13 -6.79
CA LYS A 138 3.05 -9.29 -7.98
C LYS A 138 4.02 -9.77 -9.03
N ALA A 139 3.50 -10.09 -10.20
CA ALA A 139 4.31 -10.26 -11.39
C ALA A 139 4.74 -8.88 -11.94
N VAL A 140 6.01 -8.75 -12.26
CA VAL A 140 6.58 -7.50 -12.78
C VAL A 140 7.58 -7.76 -13.90
N PHE A 141 7.39 -7.10 -15.02
CA PHE A 141 8.37 -7.11 -16.11
C PHE A 141 9.49 -6.08 -15.83
N ILE A 142 10.75 -6.52 -15.83
CA ILE A 142 11.91 -5.65 -15.58
C ILE A 142 12.73 -5.55 -16.88
N PRO A 143 12.66 -4.41 -17.57
CA PRO A 143 13.37 -4.25 -18.86
C PRO A 143 14.88 -4.12 -18.69
N SER A 144 15.63 -4.63 -19.65
CA SER A 144 17.10 -4.62 -19.68
C SER A 144 17.72 -3.21 -19.65
N LYS A 145 16.99 -2.17 -20.05
CA LYS A 145 17.42 -0.76 -19.89
C LYS A 145 17.72 -0.37 -18.43
N LEU A 146 17.26 -1.16 -17.46
CA LEU A 146 17.52 -0.96 -16.03
C LEU A 146 18.73 -1.73 -15.50
N LYS A 147 19.40 -2.54 -16.33
CA LYS A 147 20.50 -3.46 -15.93
C LYS A 147 21.68 -2.76 -15.25
N ASN A 148 21.96 -1.51 -15.61
CA ASN A 148 23.08 -0.76 -15.04
C ASN A 148 22.68 0.14 -13.87
N LYS A 149 21.44 0.05 -13.40
CA LYS A 149 20.94 0.80 -12.25
C LYS A 149 20.95 -0.06 -11.00
N LYS A 150 21.37 0.52 -9.88
CA LYS A 150 21.08 -0.07 -8.57
C LYS A 150 19.62 0.16 -8.27
N LEU A 151 18.86 -0.91 -8.16
CA LEU A 151 17.41 -0.88 -7.97
C LEU A 151 17.02 -1.16 -6.52
N ILE A 152 16.01 -0.47 -6.07
CA ILE A 152 15.40 -0.62 -4.75
C ILE A 152 13.92 -0.90 -4.94
N LEU A 153 13.42 -1.95 -4.31
CA LEU A 153 11.99 -2.19 -4.14
C LEU A 153 11.50 -1.35 -2.97
N LEU A 154 10.65 -0.39 -3.27
CA LEU A 154 10.01 0.48 -2.30
C LEU A 154 8.59 -0.01 -2.10
N LEU A 155 8.21 -0.34 -0.86
CA LEU A 155 6.91 -0.88 -0.49
C LEU A 155 6.11 0.04 0.43
N GLY A 156 6.61 1.28 0.62
CA GLY A 156 5.96 2.23 1.53
C GLY A 156 5.92 1.75 2.97
N LYS A 157 4.80 1.93 3.65
CA LYS A 157 4.62 1.46 5.02
C LYS A 157 3.76 0.20 5.05
N ILE A 158 4.16 -0.74 5.91
CA ILE A 158 3.49 -2.03 6.13
C ILE A 158 3.21 -2.17 7.62
N ASP A 159 2.02 -2.57 7.94
CA ASP A 159 1.60 -2.87 9.32
C ASP A 159 1.60 -4.40 9.52
N ASP A 160 2.35 -4.99 10.44
CA ASP A 160 3.48 -4.47 11.27
C ASP A 160 4.85 -4.89 10.72
N LEU A 161 5.01 -6.17 10.42
CA LEU A 161 6.26 -6.81 10.00
C LEU A 161 6.16 -7.32 8.57
N ASP A 162 7.30 -7.39 7.90
CA ASP A 162 7.34 -8.01 6.58
C ASP A 162 8.64 -8.79 6.29
N GLN A 163 8.50 -9.81 5.46
CA GLN A 163 9.59 -10.45 4.72
C GLN A 163 9.30 -10.33 3.22
N THR A 164 10.25 -9.78 2.50
CA THR A 164 10.10 -9.48 1.08
C THR A 164 11.04 -10.31 0.24
N PHE A 165 10.51 -10.89 -0.83
CA PHE A 165 11.19 -11.82 -1.72
C PHE A 165 11.14 -11.35 -3.18
N LEU A 166 12.20 -11.62 -3.92
CA LEU A 166 12.23 -11.54 -5.38
C LEU A 166 12.62 -12.89 -5.95
N ASN A 167 11.78 -13.45 -6.83
CA ASN A 167 12.01 -14.73 -7.49
C ASN A 167 12.35 -15.87 -6.50
N GLY A 168 11.68 -15.89 -5.35
CA GLY A 168 11.87 -16.90 -4.29
C GLY A 168 13.06 -16.67 -3.37
N LYS A 169 13.79 -15.57 -3.52
CA LYS A 169 14.93 -15.22 -2.65
C LYS A 169 14.59 -13.99 -1.82
N GLN A 170 14.79 -14.07 -0.52
CA GLN A 170 14.57 -12.94 0.38
C GLN A 170 15.56 -11.82 0.05
N ILE A 171 15.03 -10.61 -0.08
CA ILE A 171 15.80 -9.38 -0.35
C ILE A 171 15.77 -8.40 0.82
N GLY A 172 14.87 -8.60 1.77
CA GLY A 172 14.78 -7.78 2.98
C GLY A 172 13.66 -8.21 3.91
N ASN A 173 13.67 -7.63 5.10
CA ASN A 173 12.60 -7.75 6.09
C ASN A 173 12.61 -6.55 7.03
N THR A 174 11.49 -6.30 7.66
CA THR A 174 11.36 -5.36 8.78
C THR A 174 10.69 -6.09 9.93
N GLY A 175 11.30 -5.98 11.11
CA GLY A 175 10.91 -6.72 12.30
C GLY A 175 11.50 -8.11 12.39
N ASP A 176 11.22 -8.79 13.49
CA ASP A 176 11.75 -10.10 13.83
C ASP A 176 10.62 -11.14 13.86
N PHE A 177 10.71 -12.14 12.99
CA PHE A 177 9.72 -13.20 12.85
C PHE A 177 9.97 -14.39 13.79
N ASP A 178 11.09 -14.41 14.49
CA ASP A 178 11.41 -15.46 15.49
C ASP A 178 10.78 -15.15 16.86
N PHE A 179 10.38 -13.90 17.08
CA PHE A 179 9.76 -13.41 18.31
C PHE A 179 8.36 -12.84 18.06
N LEU A 180 7.47 -13.68 17.52
CA LEU A 180 6.05 -13.33 17.32
C LEU A 180 5.24 -13.67 18.58
N PRO A 181 4.18 -13.11 18.75
CA PRO A 181 3.57 -11.90 19.24
C PRO A 181 2.94 -12.01 20.63
N GLU A 182 3.42 -12.82 21.56
CA GLU A 182 2.98 -12.67 22.97
C GLU A 182 3.57 -11.37 23.58
N ASP A 183 4.65 -10.85 22.97
CA ASP A 183 5.23 -9.54 23.30
C ASP A 183 5.18 -8.60 22.10
N TYR A 184 4.01 -8.05 21.84
CA TYR A 184 3.72 -7.06 20.83
C TYR A 184 4.43 -5.72 21.09
N GLN A 185 5.74 -5.74 21.17
CA GLN A 185 6.57 -4.58 21.49
C GLN A 185 7.49 -4.12 20.35
N GLN A 186 7.22 -4.54 19.12
CA GLN A 186 7.96 -4.00 17.98
C GLN A 186 7.44 -2.60 17.61
N ASN A 187 7.26 -1.77 18.64
CA ASN A 187 6.70 -0.44 18.58
C ASN A 187 7.33 0.40 17.48
N GLY A 188 6.48 0.87 16.56
CA GLY A 188 6.87 1.79 15.50
C GLY A 188 7.32 1.14 14.19
N LYS A 189 7.39 -0.18 14.06
CA LYS A 189 7.75 -0.83 12.81
C LYS A 189 6.77 -0.50 11.69
N TYR A 190 5.50 -0.41 11.98
CA TYR A 190 4.47 0.02 11.02
C TYR A 190 4.71 1.41 10.42
N LEU A 191 5.46 2.29 11.10
CA LEU A 191 5.80 3.64 10.59
C LEU A 191 7.02 3.65 9.66
N GLU A 192 7.83 2.58 9.66
CA GLU A 192 9.03 2.51 8.85
C GLU A 192 8.68 2.37 7.36
N ILE A 193 9.35 3.14 6.51
CA ILE A 193 9.23 2.99 5.05
C ILE A 193 10.13 1.84 4.60
N ARG A 194 9.54 0.83 3.97
CA ARG A 194 10.24 -0.33 3.42
C ARG A 194 10.92 0.03 2.11
N GLY A 195 12.24 -0.17 2.09
CA GLY A 195 13.05 0.05 0.91
C GLY A 195 14.17 -0.98 0.85
N TYR A 196 14.04 -1.99 -0.01
CA TYR A 196 14.94 -3.13 -0.08
C TYR A 196 15.76 -3.11 -1.36
N TYR A 197 17.09 -3.21 -1.22
CA TYR A 197 17.99 -3.33 -2.36
C TYR A 197 17.70 -4.62 -3.13
N ILE A 198 17.60 -4.50 -4.46
CA ILE A 198 17.40 -5.65 -5.33
C ILE A 198 18.77 -6.12 -5.85
N PRO A 199 19.26 -7.31 -5.44
CA PRO A 199 20.49 -7.87 -5.99
C PRO A 199 20.35 -8.14 -7.49
N GLN A 200 21.29 -7.63 -8.29
CA GLN A 200 21.22 -7.72 -9.76
C GLN A 200 21.18 -9.16 -10.29
N ASN A 201 21.84 -10.08 -9.60
CA ASN A 201 21.86 -11.50 -9.93
C ASN A 201 20.51 -12.22 -9.71
N LEU A 202 19.57 -11.61 -9.01
CA LEU A 202 18.22 -12.13 -8.83
C LEU A 202 17.25 -11.65 -9.88
N ILE A 203 17.61 -10.61 -10.65
CA ILE A 203 16.73 -10.00 -11.64
C ILE A 203 16.78 -10.78 -12.95
N ARG A 204 15.61 -11.14 -13.44
CA ARG A 204 15.42 -11.67 -14.79
C ARG A 204 15.06 -10.49 -15.70
N TYR A 205 16.06 -9.99 -16.45
CA TYR A 205 15.83 -8.87 -17.36
C TYR A 205 15.07 -9.31 -18.61
N ASP A 206 14.25 -8.40 -19.16
CA ASP A 206 13.35 -8.63 -20.29
C ASP A 206 12.41 -9.83 -20.07
N ALA A 207 12.09 -10.08 -18.81
CA ALA A 207 11.24 -11.19 -18.40
C ALA A 207 10.42 -10.80 -17.18
N GLU A 208 9.42 -11.62 -16.90
CA GLU A 208 8.61 -11.52 -15.69
C GLU A 208 9.40 -11.96 -14.45
N ASN A 209 9.33 -11.19 -13.41
CA ASN A 209 9.85 -11.47 -12.07
C ASN A 209 8.66 -11.53 -11.10
N ILE A 210 8.80 -12.28 -10.03
CA ILE A 210 7.79 -12.37 -8.98
C ILE A 210 8.30 -11.69 -7.71
N ILE A 211 7.59 -10.67 -7.29
CA ILE A 211 7.71 -10.08 -5.96
C ILE A 211 6.70 -10.79 -5.05
N ALA A 212 7.16 -11.28 -3.90
CA ALA A 212 6.29 -11.81 -2.86
C ALA A 212 6.59 -11.09 -1.55
N VAL A 213 5.55 -10.73 -0.81
CA VAL A 213 5.65 -10.06 0.49
C VAL A 213 4.82 -10.84 1.49
N ARG A 214 5.48 -11.38 2.52
CA ARG A 214 4.86 -11.96 3.70
C ARG A 214 4.69 -10.87 4.72
N VAL A 215 3.48 -10.62 5.14
CA VAL A 215 3.14 -9.60 6.14
C VAL A 215 2.62 -10.29 7.37
N TYR A 216 3.00 -9.82 8.53
CA TYR A 216 2.38 -10.17 9.79
C TYR A 216 1.84 -8.91 10.45
N ASP A 217 0.59 -8.96 10.83
CA ASP A 217 -0.10 -7.97 11.63
C ASP A 217 -0.62 -8.63 12.90
N GLY A 218 -0.37 -8.03 14.03
CA GLY A 218 -0.76 -8.55 15.33
C GLY A 218 -1.90 -7.80 15.98
N TYR A 219 -2.28 -6.65 15.44
CA TYR A 219 -3.36 -5.85 16.02
C TYR A 219 -3.85 -4.76 15.06
N ASN A 220 -5.15 -4.64 14.88
CA ASN A 220 -5.84 -3.52 14.26
C ASN A 220 -5.91 -3.58 12.71
N ILE A 221 -5.02 -2.94 11.97
CA ILE A 221 -5.16 -2.67 10.54
C ILE A 221 -3.94 -3.18 9.76
N GLY A 222 -3.93 -4.43 9.39
CA GLY A 222 -2.82 -4.96 8.60
C GLY A 222 -2.74 -4.45 7.15
N GLY A 223 -1.58 -4.63 6.53
CA GLY A 223 -1.39 -4.44 5.09
C GLY A 223 -0.26 -3.52 4.67
N ILE A 224 -0.06 -3.42 3.35
CA ILE A 224 0.81 -2.41 2.72
C ILE A 224 -0.03 -1.15 2.56
N TYR A 225 -0.14 -0.36 3.64
CA TYR A 225 -1.22 0.62 3.77
C TYR A 225 -0.90 2.01 3.24
N GLU A 226 0.38 2.37 3.11
CA GLU A 226 0.80 3.69 2.63
C GLU A 226 1.95 3.57 1.62
N GLY A 227 1.83 4.27 0.49
CA GLY A 227 2.87 4.32 -0.53
C GLY A 227 4.05 5.26 -0.18
N PRO A 228 4.98 5.45 -1.12
CA PRO A 228 4.94 4.97 -2.50
C PRO A 228 5.36 3.51 -2.66
N VAL A 229 4.79 2.81 -3.67
CA VAL A 229 5.12 1.42 -3.97
C VAL A 229 5.62 1.29 -5.41
N GLY A 230 6.83 0.75 -5.59
CA GLY A 230 7.44 0.66 -6.91
C GLY A 230 8.92 0.24 -6.90
N ILE A 231 9.47 0.01 -8.08
CA ILE A 231 10.91 -0.13 -8.25
C ILE A 231 11.50 1.24 -8.62
N ILE A 232 12.52 1.65 -7.88
CA ILE A 232 13.18 2.94 -8.05
C ILE A 232 14.69 2.76 -8.19
N SER A 233 15.38 3.75 -8.78
CA SER A 233 16.84 3.79 -8.73
C SER A 233 17.32 4.25 -7.35
N GLN A 234 18.55 3.85 -7.00
CA GLN A 234 19.19 4.32 -5.76
C GLN A 234 19.29 5.84 -5.72
N ASP A 235 19.52 6.49 -6.86
CA ASP A 235 19.59 7.96 -6.94
C ASP A 235 18.23 8.60 -6.60
N SER A 236 17.14 8.04 -7.13
CA SER A 236 15.78 8.49 -6.81
C SER A 236 15.44 8.25 -5.33
N TYR A 237 15.87 7.12 -4.76
CA TYR A 237 15.71 6.81 -3.34
C TYR A 237 16.46 7.80 -2.44
N THR A 238 17.71 8.10 -2.75
CA THR A 238 18.52 9.09 -2.02
C THR A 238 17.90 10.49 -2.07
N LYS A 239 17.42 10.91 -3.26
CA LYS A 239 16.72 12.18 -3.42
C LYS A 239 15.43 12.25 -2.61
N TYR A 240 14.65 11.16 -2.59
CA TYR A 240 13.42 11.03 -1.80
C TYR A 240 13.72 11.24 -0.31
N TRP A 241 14.67 10.49 0.25
CA TRP A 241 15.02 10.60 1.68
C TRP A 241 15.58 11.96 2.07
N ASN A 242 16.41 12.58 1.22
CA ASN A 242 16.91 13.91 1.48
C ASN A 242 15.79 14.96 1.53
N ARG A 243 14.73 14.79 0.76
CA ARG A 243 13.55 15.66 0.78
C ARG A 243 12.71 15.42 2.03
N VAL A 244 12.47 14.15 2.41
CA VAL A 244 11.73 13.79 3.62
C VAL A 244 12.41 14.36 4.86
N LYS A 245 13.73 14.24 4.98
CA LYS A 245 14.51 14.84 6.07
C LYS A 245 14.34 16.36 6.13
N ARG A 246 14.54 17.04 4.99
CA ARG A 246 14.38 18.50 4.91
C ARG A 246 12.96 18.95 5.29
N GLY A 247 11.93 18.20 4.90
CA GLY A 247 10.56 18.50 5.29
C GLY A 247 10.33 18.40 6.80
N LYS A 248 10.90 17.38 7.46
CA LYS A 248 10.89 17.24 8.92
C LYS A 248 11.63 18.39 9.62
N ASP A 249 12.85 18.70 9.17
CA ASP A 249 13.66 19.79 9.73
C ASP A 249 12.95 21.16 9.63
N ILE A 250 12.23 21.40 8.52
CA ILE A 250 11.46 22.65 8.36
C ILE A 250 10.24 22.66 9.28
N PHE A 251 9.54 21.52 9.40
CA PHE A 251 8.38 21.41 10.28
C PHE A 251 8.77 21.57 11.75
N GLU A 252 9.84 20.92 12.19
CA GLU A 252 10.37 21.07 13.55
C GLU A 252 10.82 22.50 13.86
N LYS A 253 11.42 23.22 12.86
CA LYS A 253 11.81 24.62 13.02
C LYS A 253 10.64 25.61 13.07
N LEU A 254 9.50 25.25 12.47
CA LEU A 254 8.33 26.12 12.40
C LEU A 254 7.30 25.83 13.49
N PHE A 255 7.25 24.61 13.99
CA PHE A 255 6.19 24.13 14.87
C PHE A 255 6.66 23.27 16.06
N GLY A 256 7.98 22.99 16.17
CA GLY A 256 8.56 22.28 17.30
C GLY A 256 8.88 23.27 18.43
N ASP A 257 8.10 23.18 19.49
CA ASP A 257 8.41 23.75 20.82
C ASP A 257 9.12 22.72 21.68
#